data_00ccc25a721bc06cc78bea8387c8bf30
#
_entry.id   00ccc25a721bc06cc78bea8387c8bf30
#
_cell.length_a   1.000
_cell.length_b   1.000
_cell.length_c   1.000
_cell.angle_alpha   90.00
_cell.angle_beta   90.00
_cell.angle_gamma   90.00
#
_symmetry.space_group_name_H-M   'P 1'
#
loop_
_entity.id
_entity.type
_entity.pdbx_description
1 polymer ?
#
loop_
_entity_poly.entity_id
_entity_poly.type
_entity_poly.pdbx_seq_one_letter_code
_entity_poly.pdbx_strand_id
1 'polypeptide(L)'
;GINYRKGIKDAVESIVRRGYERVIYVSTPLDKKKVVNMYALEERCAGYLEACGDFNISHNAMVIQQKNYLSELDKVLFKNKERTAILCSGDIYALEILLHLKRKSIKVPEDVGLMGFDDIDILKYVTPAVSTVSYSIEAIGCYAVDYLIRSIKHEEIPMCTYLDHQVVIRDSI
;
A
#
# COMPACT_ATOMS: atom_id res chain seq x y z
N GLY A 1 -0.15 -16.89 0.25
CA GLY A 1 -0.24 -15.43 0.18
C GLY A 1 0.74 -14.77 1.13
N ILE A 2 0.52 -13.48 1.43
CA ILE A 2 1.27 -12.71 2.44
C ILE A 2 0.31 -12.22 3.53
N ASN A 3 0.85 -11.81 4.67
CA ASN A 3 0.07 -11.09 5.67
C ASN A 3 -0.09 -9.62 5.24
N TYR A 4 -1.14 -9.33 4.47
CA TYR A 4 -1.41 -8.01 3.92
C TYR A 4 -1.55 -6.93 5.00
N ARG A 5 -2.21 -7.26 6.12
CA ARG A 5 -2.39 -6.38 7.27
C ARG A 5 -1.05 -5.98 7.88
N LYS A 6 -0.18 -6.95 8.12
CA LYS A 6 1.17 -6.70 8.63
C LYS A 6 1.99 -5.88 7.64
N GLY A 7 1.94 -6.19 6.33
CA GLY A 7 2.67 -5.46 5.29
C GLY A 7 2.35 -3.95 5.28
N ILE A 8 1.07 -3.60 5.41
CA ILE A 8 0.66 -2.20 5.51
C ILE A 8 1.07 -1.57 6.85
N LYS A 9 0.99 -2.31 7.96
CA LYS A 9 1.46 -1.80 9.27
C LYS A 9 2.96 -1.47 9.22
N ASP A 10 3.77 -2.35 8.68
CA ASP A 10 5.22 -2.15 8.52
C ASP A 10 5.53 -0.96 7.57
N ALA A 11 4.70 -0.75 6.52
CA ALA A 11 4.81 0.42 5.65
C ALA A 11 4.51 1.72 6.40
N VAL A 12 3.41 1.80 7.16
CA VAL A 12 3.06 2.98 7.98
C VAL A 12 4.14 3.26 9.01
N GLU A 13 4.63 2.22 9.72
CA GLU A 13 5.75 2.36 10.66
C GLU A 13 6.97 2.99 9.99
N SER A 14 7.33 2.48 8.80
CA SER A 14 8.47 2.99 8.04
C SER A 14 8.32 4.46 7.64
N ILE A 15 7.10 4.89 7.28
CA ILE A 15 6.75 6.27 6.96
C ILE A 15 6.89 7.16 8.21
N VAL A 16 6.27 6.77 9.33
CA VAL A 16 6.28 7.55 10.59
C VAL A 16 7.70 7.69 11.13
N ARG A 17 8.51 6.64 11.08
CA ARG A 17 9.93 6.69 11.51
C ARG A 17 10.78 7.66 10.68
N ARG A 18 10.33 8.07 9.48
CA ARG A 18 10.96 9.09 8.63
C ARG A 18 10.44 10.50 8.87
N GLY A 19 9.65 10.67 9.94
CA GLY A 19 9.15 11.97 10.38
C GLY A 19 7.92 12.48 9.64
N TYR A 20 7.18 11.59 8.96
CA TYR A 20 5.87 11.94 8.46
C TYR A 20 4.84 11.84 9.60
N GLU A 21 4.06 12.90 9.75
CA GLU A 21 3.09 13.07 10.84
C GLU A 21 1.66 12.71 10.40
N ARG A 22 1.46 12.63 9.08
CA ARG A 22 0.19 12.31 8.44
C ARG A 22 0.37 11.31 7.33
N VAL A 23 -0.49 10.30 7.28
CA VAL A 23 -0.52 9.33 6.19
C VAL A 23 -1.92 9.33 5.57
N ILE A 24 -2.01 9.58 4.25
CA ILE A 24 -3.25 9.45 3.48
C ILE A 24 -3.22 8.11 2.78
N TYR A 25 -4.19 7.24 3.05
CA TYR A 25 -4.30 5.95 2.40
C TYR A 25 -5.23 6.02 1.19
N VAL A 26 -4.72 5.62 0.03
CA VAL A 26 -5.48 5.60 -1.23
C VAL A 26 -5.68 4.16 -1.69
N SER A 27 -6.94 3.78 -1.91
CA SER A 27 -7.33 2.42 -2.28
C SER A 27 -8.49 2.41 -3.28
N THR A 28 -8.69 1.26 -3.91
CA THR A 28 -9.92 0.95 -4.64
C THR A 28 -11.14 1.14 -3.73
N PRO A 29 -12.26 1.63 -4.25
CA PRO A 29 -13.52 1.66 -3.50
C PRO A 29 -13.88 0.26 -2.98
N LEU A 30 -14.13 0.16 -1.68
CA LEU A 30 -14.63 -1.06 -1.06
C LEU A 30 -16.15 -1.00 -0.92
N ASP A 31 -16.82 -2.09 -1.28
CA ASP A 31 -18.27 -2.21 -1.07
C ASP A 31 -18.59 -2.43 0.41
N LYS A 32 -19.48 -1.62 0.96
CA LYS A 32 -19.93 -1.75 2.36
C LYS A 32 -20.60 -3.10 2.66
N LYS A 33 -21.22 -3.73 1.66
CA LYS A 33 -21.84 -5.05 1.79
C LYS A 33 -20.84 -6.22 1.68
N LYS A 34 -19.59 -5.92 1.35
CA LYS A 34 -18.49 -6.90 1.20
C LYS A 34 -18.73 -8.02 0.19
N VAL A 35 -19.68 -7.84 -0.74
CA VAL A 35 -20.07 -8.88 -1.70
C VAL A 35 -19.02 -9.07 -2.80
N VAL A 36 -18.32 -7.98 -3.17
CA VAL A 36 -17.37 -7.96 -4.29
C VAL A 36 -15.97 -7.51 -3.87
N ASN A 37 -15.71 -7.37 -2.57
CA ASN A 37 -14.43 -6.91 -2.10
C ASN A 37 -13.37 -8.02 -2.20
N MET A 38 -12.18 -7.62 -2.60
CA MET A 38 -11.02 -8.49 -2.51
C MET A 38 -10.48 -8.50 -1.08
N TYR A 39 -10.32 -9.68 -0.49
CA TYR A 39 -9.79 -9.88 0.86
C TYR A 39 -8.49 -9.10 1.10
N ALA A 40 -7.56 -9.12 0.13
CA ALA A 40 -6.29 -8.39 0.23
C ALA A 40 -6.47 -6.88 0.46
N LEU A 41 -7.44 -6.25 -0.20
CA LEU A 41 -7.71 -4.82 -0.08
C LEU A 41 -8.38 -4.48 1.26
N GLU A 42 -9.26 -5.35 1.77
CA GLU A 42 -9.86 -5.19 3.10
C GLU A 42 -8.79 -5.29 4.19
N GLU A 43 -7.91 -6.28 4.12
CA GLU A 43 -6.82 -6.47 5.08
C GLU A 43 -5.79 -5.32 5.03
N ARG A 44 -5.45 -4.81 3.84
CA ARG A 44 -4.58 -3.64 3.69
C ARG A 44 -5.22 -2.40 4.36
N CYS A 45 -6.51 -2.16 4.12
CA CYS A 45 -7.22 -1.03 4.73
C CYS A 45 -7.32 -1.17 6.27
N ALA A 46 -7.63 -2.37 6.77
CA ALA A 46 -7.67 -2.65 8.20
C ALA A 46 -6.28 -2.44 8.85
N GLY A 47 -5.21 -2.94 8.22
CA GLY A 47 -3.84 -2.73 8.68
C GLY A 47 -3.44 -1.26 8.76
N TYR A 48 -3.88 -0.43 7.80
CA TYR A 48 -3.66 1.00 7.84
C TYR A 48 -4.34 1.66 9.05
N LEU A 49 -5.62 1.36 9.29
CA LEU A 49 -6.37 1.94 10.42
C LEU A 49 -5.79 1.50 11.77
N GLU A 50 -5.39 0.25 11.91
CA GLU A 50 -4.72 -0.25 13.12
C GLU A 50 -3.38 0.48 13.33
N ALA A 51 -2.55 0.59 12.29
CA ALA A 51 -1.26 1.28 12.39
C ALA A 51 -1.42 2.75 12.79
N CYS A 52 -2.44 3.44 12.28
CA CYS A 52 -2.74 4.81 12.70
C CYS A 52 -3.00 4.91 14.21
N GLY A 53 -3.65 3.90 14.81
CA GLY A 53 -3.83 3.80 16.25
C GLY A 53 -2.52 3.54 16.99
N ASP A 54 -1.76 2.54 16.54
CA ASP A 54 -0.51 2.10 17.16
C ASP A 54 0.55 3.23 17.19
N PHE A 55 0.60 4.08 16.16
CA PHE A 55 1.55 5.18 16.02
C PHE A 55 1.00 6.56 16.41
N ASN A 56 -0.20 6.63 17.02
CA ASN A 56 -0.84 7.86 17.46
C ASN A 56 -1.07 8.92 16.37
N ILE A 57 -1.27 8.49 15.11
CA ILE A 57 -1.61 9.35 13.98
C ILE A 57 -3.10 9.24 13.57
N SER A 58 -3.94 8.64 14.40
CA SER A 58 -5.37 8.39 14.13
C SER A 58 -6.16 9.67 13.86
N HIS A 59 -5.80 10.78 14.51
CA HIS A 59 -6.42 12.10 14.30
C HIS A 59 -6.18 12.66 12.90
N ASN A 60 -5.14 12.18 12.22
CA ASN A 60 -4.76 12.54 10.84
C ASN A 60 -5.03 11.41 9.84
N ALA A 61 -5.64 10.30 10.29
CA ALA A 61 -5.94 9.17 9.43
C ALA A 61 -6.96 9.55 8.36
N MET A 62 -6.66 9.24 7.12
CA MET A 62 -7.55 9.52 5.99
C MET A 62 -7.51 8.40 4.97
N VAL A 63 -8.69 7.87 4.63
CA VAL A 63 -8.86 6.83 3.61
C VAL A 63 -9.62 7.42 2.42
N ILE A 64 -9.00 7.38 1.23
CA ILE A 64 -9.61 7.81 -0.02
C ILE A 64 -9.92 6.58 -0.87
N GLN A 65 -11.20 6.29 -1.05
CA GLN A 65 -11.71 5.11 -1.76
C GLN A 65 -12.76 5.48 -2.82
N GLN A 66 -12.62 6.63 -3.47
CA GLN A 66 -13.52 7.08 -4.53
C GLN A 66 -12.90 6.86 -5.91
N LYS A 67 -13.73 6.72 -6.94
CA LYS A 67 -13.28 6.63 -8.33
C LYS A 67 -12.51 7.89 -8.79
N ASN A 68 -12.87 9.04 -8.24
CA ASN A 68 -12.21 10.33 -8.49
C ASN A 68 -11.15 10.66 -7.44
N TYR A 69 -10.42 9.66 -6.96
CA TYR A 69 -9.45 9.79 -5.85
C TYR A 69 -8.40 10.88 -6.04
N LEU A 70 -7.96 11.18 -7.26
CA LEU A 70 -7.02 12.27 -7.53
C LEU A 70 -7.62 13.63 -7.16
N SER A 71 -8.89 13.88 -7.52
CA SER A 71 -9.61 15.10 -7.15
C SER A 71 -9.85 15.20 -5.65
N GLU A 72 -10.13 14.08 -4.97
CA GLU A 72 -10.27 14.06 -3.52
C GLU A 72 -8.93 14.30 -2.81
N LEU A 73 -7.84 13.73 -3.36
CA LEU A 73 -6.49 13.96 -2.87
C LEU A 73 -6.12 15.46 -2.94
N ASP A 74 -6.41 16.13 -4.05
CA ASP A 74 -6.17 17.57 -4.21
C ASP A 74 -6.84 18.42 -3.13
N LYS A 75 -8.05 18.04 -2.73
CA LYS A 75 -8.82 18.79 -1.72
C LYS A 75 -8.22 18.71 -0.32
N VAL A 76 -7.42 17.69 -0.05
CA VAL A 76 -6.99 17.37 1.31
C VAL A 76 -5.48 17.44 1.52
N LEU A 77 -4.70 17.38 0.44
CA LEU A 77 -3.25 17.19 0.52
C LEU A 77 -2.54 18.31 1.31
N PHE A 78 -2.94 19.57 1.08
CA PHE A 78 -2.31 20.74 1.72
C PHE A 78 -3.23 21.47 2.70
N LYS A 79 -4.26 20.80 3.22
CA LYS A 79 -5.13 21.42 4.23
C LYS A 79 -4.44 21.67 5.56
N ASN A 80 -3.48 20.83 5.87
CA ASN A 80 -2.74 20.82 7.12
C ASN A 80 -1.27 21.14 6.87
N LYS A 81 -0.54 21.50 7.93
CA LYS A 81 0.89 21.81 7.86
C LYS A 81 1.78 20.59 8.12
N GLU A 82 1.19 19.48 8.54
CA GLU A 82 1.91 18.25 8.87
C GLU A 82 2.61 17.66 7.64
N ARG A 83 3.82 17.17 7.85
CA ARG A 83 4.55 16.45 6.84
C ARG A 83 3.79 15.19 6.44
N THR A 84 3.26 15.19 5.22
CA THR A 84 2.30 14.20 4.75
C THR A 84 2.94 13.17 3.80
N ALA A 85 2.60 11.90 3.95
CA ALA A 85 2.86 10.87 2.97
C ALA A 85 1.55 10.26 2.44
N ILE A 86 1.59 9.79 1.20
CA ILE A 86 0.52 9.03 0.57
C ILE A 86 0.95 7.58 0.51
N LEU A 87 0.16 6.69 1.11
CA LEU A 87 0.33 5.23 1.02
C LEU A 87 -0.78 4.66 0.14
N CYS A 88 -0.39 3.98 -0.93
CA CYS A 88 -1.32 3.40 -1.89
C CYS A 88 -1.53 1.91 -1.62
N SER A 89 -2.75 1.43 -1.85
CA SER A 89 -3.07 0.00 -1.76
C SER A 89 -2.42 -0.84 -2.87
N GLY A 90 -1.82 -0.22 -3.86
CA GLY A 90 -1.10 -0.88 -4.95
C GLY A 90 -0.28 0.13 -5.75
N ASP A 91 0.72 -0.36 -6.47
CA ASP A 91 1.72 0.45 -7.16
C ASP A 91 1.15 1.24 -8.35
N ILE A 92 0.11 0.74 -8.99
CA ILE A 92 -0.55 1.47 -10.09
C ILE A 92 -1.11 2.81 -9.59
N TYR A 93 -1.74 2.83 -8.40
CA TYR A 93 -2.18 4.08 -7.78
C TYR A 93 -1.02 5.02 -7.48
N ALA A 94 0.10 4.46 -6.99
CA ALA A 94 1.30 5.26 -6.71
C ALA A 94 1.85 5.92 -8.00
N LEU A 95 1.90 5.18 -9.12
CA LEU A 95 2.33 5.73 -10.40
C LEU A 95 1.39 6.82 -10.93
N GLU A 96 0.07 6.59 -10.87
CA GLU A 96 -0.91 7.59 -11.31
C GLU A 96 -0.84 8.86 -10.46
N ILE A 97 -0.68 8.70 -9.13
CA ILE A 97 -0.50 9.82 -8.21
C ILE A 97 0.82 10.55 -8.49
N LEU A 98 1.93 9.84 -8.69
CA LEU A 98 3.21 10.46 -9.03
C LEU A 98 3.09 11.33 -10.27
N LEU A 99 2.46 10.83 -11.34
CA LEU A 99 2.23 11.59 -12.57
C LEU A 99 1.32 12.80 -12.33
N HIS A 100 0.29 12.66 -11.51
CA HIS A 100 -0.61 13.75 -11.15
C HIS A 100 0.11 14.86 -10.37
N LEU A 101 0.90 14.49 -9.36
CA LEU A 101 1.70 15.42 -8.56
C LEU A 101 2.71 16.17 -9.43
N LYS A 102 3.41 15.47 -10.34
CA LYS A 102 4.33 16.09 -11.31
C LYS A 102 3.65 17.15 -12.19
N ARG A 103 2.45 16.86 -12.71
CA ARG A 103 1.69 17.83 -13.53
C ARG A 103 1.31 19.09 -12.76
N LYS A 104 1.24 19.00 -11.43
CA LYS A 104 0.95 20.10 -10.51
C LYS A 104 2.20 20.77 -9.94
N SER A 105 3.39 20.34 -10.38
CA SER A 105 4.69 20.82 -9.86
C SER A 105 4.86 20.57 -8.35
N ILE A 106 4.20 19.55 -7.81
CA ILE A 106 4.36 19.07 -6.43
C ILE A 106 5.51 18.08 -6.40
N LYS A 107 6.50 18.33 -5.56
CA LYS A 107 7.72 17.52 -5.50
C LYS A 107 7.57 16.34 -4.54
N VAL A 108 8.08 15.18 -4.97
CA VAL A 108 8.16 13.95 -4.18
C VAL A 108 9.65 13.61 -4.03
N PRO A 109 10.18 13.49 -2.80
CA PRO A 109 9.50 13.45 -1.51
C PRO A 109 9.40 14.81 -0.77
N GLU A 110 9.89 15.93 -1.34
CA GLU A 110 10.12 17.20 -0.62
C GLU A 110 8.81 17.80 -0.10
N ASP A 111 7.76 17.85 -0.93
CA ASP A 111 6.44 18.39 -0.55
C ASP A 111 5.52 17.31 0.04
N VAL A 112 5.62 16.07 -0.49
CA VAL A 112 4.80 14.93 -0.07
C VAL A 112 5.51 13.61 -0.32
N GLY A 113 5.51 12.70 0.66
CA GLY A 113 6.01 11.34 0.47
C GLY A 113 5.02 10.46 -0.31
N LEU A 114 5.53 9.43 -0.98
CA LEU A 114 4.71 8.49 -1.75
C LEU A 114 5.22 7.06 -1.61
N MET A 115 4.32 6.13 -1.28
CA MET A 115 4.64 4.70 -1.18
C MET A 115 3.53 3.86 -1.81
N GLY A 116 3.93 2.83 -2.56
CA GLY A 116 3.05 1.83 -3.17
C GLY A 116 2.97 0.53 -2.39
N PHE A 117 2.50 -0.52 -3.07
CA PHE A 117 2.42 -1.90 -2.62
C PHE A 117 2.43 -2.81 -3.84
N ASP A 118 3.20 -3.90 -3.83
CA ASP A 118 3.36 -5.00 -4.78
C ASP A 118 4.75 -5.09 -5.45
N ASP A 119 5.54 -4.00 -5.48
CA ASP A 119 6.89 -3.88 -6.05
C ASP A 119 6.98 -4.24 -7.55
N ILE A 120 6.09 -3.67 -8.36
CA ILE A 120 6.19 -3.84 -9.81
C ILE A 120 7.46 -3.16 -10.37
N ASP A 121 8.07 -3.77 -11.37
CA ASP A 121 9.40 -3.37 -11.85
C ASP A 121 9.53 -1.92 -12.30
N ILE A 122 8.46 -1.34 -12.85
CA ILE A 122 8.47 0.04 -13.36
C ILE A 122 8.80 1.08 -12.29
N LEU A 123 8.56 0.78 -11.00
CA LEU A 123 8.82 1.71 -9.88
C LEU A 123 10.29 2.10 -9.75
N LYS A 124 11.21 1.26 -10.24
CA LYS A 124 12.67 1.50 -10.21
C LYS A 124 13.12 2.48 -11.29
N TYR A 125 12.31 2.66 -12.34
CA TYR A 125 12.66 3.42 -13.55
C TYR A 125 11.97 4.78 -13.65
N VAL A 126 11.04 5.08 -12.73
CA VAL A 126 10.44 6.40 -12.63
C VAL A 126 11.31 7.32 -11.75
N THR A 127 11.13 8.63 -11.88
CA THR A 127 11.86 9.62 -11.06
C THR A 127 10.84 10.49 -10.31
N PRO A 128 10.90 10.54 -8.97
CA PRO A 128 11.74 9.70 -8.10
C PRO A 128 11.36 8.22 -8.18
N ALA A 129 12.29 7.31 -7.89
CA ALA A 129 11.99 5.89 -7.75
C ALA A 129 11.05 5.67 -6.55
N VAL A 130 9.98 4.88 -6.75
CA VAL A 130 8.89 4.79 -5.76
C VAL A 130 9.14 3.68 -4.75
N SER A 131 9.06 4.04 -3.47
CA SER A 131 9.06 3.12 -2.32
C SER A 131 7.80 2.26 -2.31
N THR A 132 7.89 1.01 -1.82
CA THR A 132 6.79 0.06 -1.90
C THR A 132 6.95 -1.06 -0.87
N VAL A 133 5.94 -1.93 -0.77
CA VAL A 133 6.04 -3.22 -0.08
C VAL A 133 6.23 -4.31 -1.11
N SER A 134 7.34 -5.04 -0.97
CA SER A 134 7.73 -6.14 -1.88
C SER A 134 7.43 -7.50 -1.27
N TYR A 135 7.06 -8.45 -2.10
CA TYR A 135 6.94 -9.86 -1.77
C TYR A 135 7.07 -10.71 -3.04
N SER A 136 7.47 -11.98 -2.90
CA SER A 136 7.68 -12.83 -4.06
C SER A 136 6.37 -13.37 -4.63
N ILE A 137 5.86 -12.75 -5.71
CA ILE A 137 4.72 -13.26 -6.50
C ILE A 137 5.07 -14.62 -7.10
N GLU A 138 6.33 -14.80 -7.54
CA GLU A 138 6.83 -16.08 -8.09
C GLU A 138 6.74 -17.20 -7.04
N ALA A 139 7.20 -16.96 -5.81
CA ALA A 139 7.09 -17.95 -4.74
C ALA A 139 5.63 -18.28 -4.42
N ILE A 140 4.71 -17.29 -4.43
CA ILE A 140 3.27 -17.53 -4.27
C ILE A 140 2.78 -18.49 -5.36
N GLY A 141 3.16 -18.25 -6.60
CA GLY A 141 2.80 -19.11 -7.75
C GLY A 141 3.34 -20.52 -7.58
N CYS A 142 4.60 -20.69 -7.21
CA CYS A 142 5.22 -21.99 -6.97
C CYS A 142 4.49 -22.79 -5.87
N TYR A 143 4.21 -22.17 -4.71
CA TYR A 143 3.45 -22.81 -3.65
C TYR A 143 2.03 -23.16 -4.06
N ALA A 144 1.36 -22.29 -4.82
CA ALA A 144 0.00 -22.56 -5.29
C ALA A 144 -0.05 -23.80 -6.20
N VAL A 145 0.91 -23.95 -7.12
CA VAL A 145 1.03 -25.11 -8.00
C VAL A 145 1.38 -26.37 -7.20
N ASP A 146 2.36 -26.30 -6.28
CA ASP A 146 2.74 -27.43 -5.44
C ASP A 146 1.54 -27.95 -4.63
N TYR A 147 0.82 -27.05 -3.96
CA TYR A 147 -0.35 -27.41 -3.16
C TYR A 147 -1.49 -27.97 -4.00
N LEU A 148 -1.68 -27.46 -5.22
CA LEU A 148 -2.66 -28.01 -6.15
C LEU A 148 -2.30 -29.46 -6.52
N ILE A 149 -1.05 -29.73 -6.89
CA ILE A 149 -0.57 -31.08 -7.25
C ILE A 149 -0.72 -32.03 -6.07
N ARG A 150 -0.33 -31.62 -4.87
CA ARG A 150 -0.45 -32.42 -3.63
C ARG A 150 -1.92 -32.70 -3.30
N SER A 151 -2.79 -31.70 -3.44
CA SER A 151 -4.24 -31.87 -3.25
C SER A 151 -4.84 -32.90 -4.20
N ILE A 152 -4.44 -32.89 -5.49
CA ILE A 152 -4.87 -33.89 -6.48
C ILE A 152 -4.41 -35.31 -6.09
N LYS A 153 -3.26 -35.42 -5.46
CA LYS A 153 -2.73 -36.70 -4.93
C LYS A 153 -3.32 -37.11 -3.58
N HIS A 154 -4.27 -36.35 -3.05
CA HIS A 154 -4.85 -36.53 -1.70
C HIS A 154 -3.82 -36.46 -0.56
N GLU A 155 -2.72 -35.71 -0.77
CA GLU A 155 -1.75 -35.43 0.29
C GLU A 155 -2.24 -34.28 1.19
N GLU A 156 -1.78 -34.26 2.43
CA GLU A 156 -2.05 -33.12 3.34
C GLU A 156 -1.35 -31.87 2.86
N ILE A 157 -2.10 -30.76 2.83
CA ILE A 157 -1.59 -29.43 2.53
C ILE A 157 -1.90 -28.47 3.68
N PRO A 158 -1.06 -27.46 3.93
CA PRO A 158 -1.37 -26.43 4.93
C PRO A 158 -2.64 -25.66 4.55
N MET A 159 -3.48 -25.36 5.53
CA MET A 159 -4.69 -24.55 5.30
C MET A 159 -4.34 -23.13 4.85
N CYS A 160 -3.22 -22.60 5.34
CA CYS A 160 -2.74 -21.27 4.98
C CYS A 160 -1.19 -21.22 5.06
N THR A 161 -0.58 -20.55 4.10
CA THR A 161 0.87 -20.27 4.08
C THR A 161 1.08 -18.80 3.81
N TYR A 162 1.76 -18.12 4.73
CA TYR A 162 2.20 -16.74 4.56
C TYR A 162 3.69 -16.70 4.21
N LEU A 163 3.99 -15.96 3.13
CA LEU A 163 5.36 -15.64 2.75
C LEU A 163 5.76 -14.30 3.36
N ASP A 164 7.07 -14.10 3.48
CA ASP A 164 7.63 -12.85 3.98
C ASP A 164 7.42 -11.71 2.98
N HIS A 165 7.39 -10.49 3.51
CA HIS A 165 7.37 -9.26 2.75
C HIS A 165 8.48 -8.33 3.26
N GLN A 166 8.81 -7.31 2.48
CA GLN A 166 9.81 -6.29 2.80
C GLN A 166 9.29 -4.91 2.44
N VAL A 167 9.56 -3.92 3.29
CA VAL A 167 9.37 -2.52 2.94
C VAL A 167 10.61 -2.04 2.19
N VAL A 168 10.46 -1.76 0.92
CA VAL A 168 11.54 -1.31 0.02
C VAL A 168 11.51 0.20 -0.05
N ILE A 169 12.49 0.84 0.56
CA ILE A 169 12.63 2.30 0.55
C ILE A 169 13.46 2.71 -0.67
N ARG A 170 12.94 3.70 -1.39
CA ARG A 170 13.57 4.37 -2.53
C ARG A 170 13.49 5.90 -2.34
N ASP A 171 13.51 6.65 -3.42
CA ASP A 171 13.65 8.11 -3.40
C ASP A 171 12.36 8.86 -3.03
N SER A 172 11.22 8.19 -2.98
CA SER A 172 9.90 8.82 -2.84
C SER A 172 9.40 8.99 -1.39
N ILE A 173 10.20 8.53 -0.38
CA ILE A 173 9.91 8.64 1.06
C ILE A 173 11.13 9.12 1.83
#